data_a56b1e94356ebbb34baa41f9948a0881
#
_entry.id   a56b1e94356ebbb34baa41f9948a0881
#
_cell.length_a   1.000
_cell.length_b   1.000
_cell.length_c   1.000
_cell.angle_alpha   90.00
_cell.angle_beta   90.00
_cell.angle_gamma   90.00
#
_symmetry.space_group_name_H-M   'P 1'
#
loop_
_entity.id
_entity.type
_entity.pdbx_description
1 polymer ?
#
loop_
_entity_poly.entity_id
_entity_poly.type
_entity_poly.pdbx_seq_one_letter_code
_entity_poly.pdbx_strand_id
1 'polypeptide(L)'
;VAPFPRRRGWGFAVQLYSVRSRASWGHGDLHDLADLAAWSGGDLGADFVLVNPLHAAEPQPPVSPSPYLPMSRRQISPLYLRIEDIPEYQGLGAGDRARVEALAAPLRAASRTAALIDRDAVWTAKRAAAELIRTVPLTARRRADLDAFLARDRRAIGDWATWCAIAEVHGPDWRSWPAALADPGSATVTELRRELADRIAFHEWLQWLTAEQLSAAQQTARRADMSIGVITDLAVGTHPGGADAWAWQDVIVPGISVGAPPDEFNQLGQNWTLPPWHPGWLAAQAGRPLAELVAACTRGSGGLRVDHVMGLARLWWIPAGMSPDQGTYVRYDHELTGGVLAAEAARAGTVAIGEDLGTVEPWLRKYLAERRVLGTSMLWFERRADGTPRRPGGWRRGCLAMVGTHDMPPAAAFLTGEQVTLRAELGLLTRPEGEERAAAQAELAGWLAMLAREGLLPRAGAPSAQEFTAALYGFLTRTPAVLIGVSLADAAGERRPQNMPGTVDEYPNWRIPLTGADGQPVLLDDLPAHAGVLAVAQAVSGGLEPSAV
;
A
#
# COMPACT_ATOMS: atom_id res chain seq x y z
N VAL A 1 -13.38 13.19 15.82
CA VAL A 1 -13.06 11.76 15.80
C VAL A 1 -13.34 11.19 14.43
N ALA A 2 -12.54 10.26 13.97
CA ALA A 2 -12.72 9.59 12.68
C ALA A 2 -14.03 8.77 12.64
N PRO A 3 -14.59 8.48 11.46
CA PRO A 3 -15.66 7.51 11.31
C PRO A 3 -15.26 6.13 11.85
N PHE A 4 -16.23 5.39 12.36
CA PHE A 4 -16.01 4.05 12.91
C PHE A 4 -16.96 3.06 12.23
N PRO A 5 -16.52 1.84 11.87
CA PRO A 5 -17.39 0.85 11.26
C PRO A 5 -18.62 0.56 12.12
N ARG A 6 -19.80 0.59 11.52
CA ARG A 6 -21.07 0.38 12.26
C ARG A 6 -21.30 -1.08 12.61
N ARG A 7 -20.76 -1.98 11.79
CA ARG A 7 -20.82 -3.44 11.95
C ARG A 7 -19.44 -4.03 11.79
N ARG A 8 -19.25 -5.27 12.19
CA ARG A 8 -18.05 -6.04 11.83
C ARG A 8 -18.08 -6.29 10.33
N GLY A 9 -16.92 -6.22 9.72
CA GLY A 9 -16.77 -6.39 8.28
C GLY A 9 -15.45 -7.07 7.92
N TRP A 10 -15.36 -7.50 6.66
CA TRP A 10 -14.15 -8.08 6.12
C TRP A 10 -13.88 -7.57 4.71
N GLY A 11 -12.66 -7.74 4.25
CA GLY A 11 -12.29 -7.41 2.90
C GLY A 11 -10.91 -7.94 2.54
N PHE A 12 -10.57 -7.84 1.25
CA PHE A 12 -9.25 -8.25 0.79
C PHE A 12 -8.20 -7.17 1.05
N ALA A 13 -7.00 -7.62 1.44
CA ALA A 13 -5.77 -6.82 1.42
C ALA A 13 -4.91 -7.30 0.25
N VAL A 14 -4.54 -6.39 -0.65
CA VAL A 14 -3.88 -6.73 -1.90
C VAL A 14 -2.69 -5.83 -2.18
N GLN A 15 -1.70 -6.37 -2.85
CA GLN A 15 -0.70 -5.59 -3.56
C GLN A 15 -1.24 -5.37 -4.98
N LEU A 16 -1.84 -4.22 -5.24
CA LEU A 16 -2.59 -3.98 -6.49
C LEU A 16 -1.75 -4.25 -7.73
N TYR A 17 -0.47 -3.88 -7.71
CA TYR A 17 0.43 -4.15 -8.83
C TYR A 17 0.53 -5.65 -9.21
N SER A 18 0.31 -6.56 -8.26
CA SER A 18 0.36 -8.01 -8.46
C SER A 18 -0.97 -8.59 -8.95
N VAL A 19 -2.09 -7.90 -8.74
CA VAL A 19 -3.44 -8.34 -9.12
C VAL A 19 -3.70 -7.91 -10.56
N ARG A 20 -3.48 -8.83 -11.50
CA ARG A 20 -3.55 -8.56 -12.94
C ARG A 20 -4.74 -9.30 -13.56
N SER A 21 -5.39 -8.66 -14.51
CA SER A 21 -6.36 -9.29 -15.40
C SER A 21 -5.74 -9.64 -16.76
N ARG A 22 -6.51 -10.30 -17.62
CA ARG A 22 -6.11 -10.56 -19.01
C ARG A 22 -5.94 -9.27 -19.82
N ALA A 23 -6.54 -8.17 -19.37
CA ALA A 23 -6.45 -6.85 -20.00
C ALA A 23 -5.32 -5.98 -19.44
N SER A 24 -4.76 -6.30 -18.27
CA SER A 24 -3.70 -5.52 -17.63
C SER A 24 -2.42 -5.50 -18.46
N TRP A 25 -1.71 -4.38 -18.44
CA TRP A 25 -0.43 -4.20 -19.14
C TRP A 25 0.76 -4.60 -18.23
N GLY A 26 0.83 -5.87 -17.83
CA GLY A 26 1.92 -6.39 -16.98
C GLY A 26 1.90 -5.97 -15.51
N HIS A 27 0.97 -5.10 -15.13
CA HIS A 27 0.86 -4.48 -13.82
C HIS A 27 -0.62 -4.24 -13.51
N GLY A 28 -1.09 -4.62 -12.31
CA GLY A 28 -2.48 -4.36 -11.90
C GLY A 28 -2.76 -2.87 -11.80
N ASP A 29 -3.96 -2.44 -12.16
CA ASP A 29 -4.33 -1.04 -12.29
C ASP A 29 -5.66 -0.68 -11.62
N LEU A 30 -6.12 0.56 -11.79
CA LEU A 30 -7.33 1.07 -11.12
C LEU A 30 -8.63 0.47 -11.69
N HIS A 31 -8.62 -0.06 -12.92
CA HIS A 31 -9.72 -0.86 -13.43
C HIS A 31 -9.77 -2.24 -12.77
N ASP A 32 -8.60 -2.89 -12.64
CA ASP A 32 -8.50 -4.17 -11.92
C ASP A 32 -8.96 -4.01 -10.46
N LEU A 33 -8.68 -2.86 -9.83
CA LEU A 33 -9.20 -2.54 -8.49
C LEU A 33 -10.73 -2.42 -8.48
N ALA A 34 -11.31 -1.77 -9.50
CA ALA A 34 -12.76 -1.62 -9.62
C ALA A 34 -13.44 -2.98 -9.82
N ASP A 35 -12.88 -3.84 -10.67
CA ASP A 35 -13.39 -5.20 -10.91
C ASP A 35 -13.27 -6.09 -9.68
N LEU A 36 -12.13 -6.04 -8.98
CA LEU A 36 -11.95 -6.76 -7.73
C LEU A 36 -12.98 -6.32 -6.67
N ALA A 37 -13.22 -5.02 -6.56
CA ALA A 37 -14.20 -4.48 -5.63
C ALA A 37 -15.64 -4.85 -6.03
N ALA A 38 -15.98 -4.79 -7.33
CA ALA A 38 -17.29 -5.19 -7.82
C ALA A 38 -17.59 -6.65 -7.48
N TRP A 39 -16.67 -7.55 -7.82
CA TRP A 39 -16.83 -8.97 -7.58
C TRP A 39 -16.84 -9.30 -6.08
N SER A 40 -15.84 -8.84 -5.31
CA SER A 40 -15.74 -9.22 -3.90
C SER A 40 -16.84 -8.59 -3.03
N GLY A 41 -17.31 -7.40 -3.38
CA GLY A 41 -18.46 -6.77 -2.72
C GLY A 41 -19.77 -7.44 -3.11
N GLY A 42 -20.04 -7.57 -4.41
CA GLY A 42 -21.30 -8.09 -4.93
C GLY A 42 -21.52 -9.58 -4.66
N ASP A 43 -20.51 -10.40 -4.92
CA ASP A 43 -20.65 -11.86 -4.86
C ASP A 43 -20.28 -12.45 -3.49
N LEU A 44 -19.30 -11.83 -2.79
CA LEU A 44 -18.77 -12.38 -1.53
C LEU A 44 -19.17 -11.57 -0.29
N GLY A 45 -19.77 -10.40 -0.47
CA GLY A 45 -20.18 -9.53 0.64
C GLY A 45 -19.00 -8.88 1.38
N ALA A 46 -17.88 -8.65 0.70
CA ALA A 46 -16.75 -7.93 1.27
C ALA A 46 -17.10 -6.45 1.51
N ASP A 47 -16.58 -5.87 2.58
CA ASP A 47 -16.82 -4.48 2.96
C ASP A 47 -15.77 -3.51 2.42
N PHE A 48 -14.59 -4.01 2.05
CA PHE A 48 -13.48 -3.19 1.58
C PHE A 48 -12.45 -3.96 0.73
N VAL A 49 -11.62 -3.20 0.01
CA VAL A 49 -10.35 -3.65 -0.55
C VAL A 49 -9.26 -2.70 -0.05
N LEU A 50 -8.31 -3.22 0.75
CA LEU A 50 -7.11 -2.48 1.18
C LEU A 50 -6.01 -2.71 0.15
N VAL A 51 -5.47 -1.62 -0.40
CA VAL A 51 -4.37 -1.66 -1.39
C VAL A 51 -3.05 -1.20 -0.78
N ASN A 52 -1.93 -1.54 -1.42
CA ASN A 52 -0.62 -0.93 -1.14
C ASN A 52 -0.64 0.58 -1.42
N PRO A 53 0.36 1.35 -0.96
CA PRO A 53 0.48 2.75 -1.33
C PRO A 53 0.43 2.95 -2.84
N LEU A 54 -0.50 3.81 -3.29
CA LEU A 54 -0.64 4.18 -4.71
C LEU A 54 0.19 5.42 -5.07
N HIS A 55 1.07 5.83 -4.19
CA HIS A 55 1.88 7.04 -4.27
C HIS A 55 2.71 7.13 -5.56
N ALA A 56 2.98 8.36 -5.98
CA ALA A 56 3.68 8.62 -7.23
C ALA A 56 5.17 8.22 -7.15
N ALA A 57 5.60 7.46 -8.14
CA ALA A 57 6.98 7.05 -8.37
C ALA A 57 7.70 7.99 -9.36
N GLU A 58 8.85 7.60 -9.87
CA GLU A 58 9.63 8.34 -10.85
C GLU A 58 8.84 8.59 -12.15
N PRO A 59 8.99 9.78 -12.78
CA PRO A 59 8.26 10.14 -14.00
C PRO A 59 8.79 9.42 -15.24
N GLN A 60 9.93 8.76 -15.14
CA GLN A 60 10.55 7.96 -16.19
C GLN A 60 11.43 6.85 -15.60
N PRO A 61 11.69 5.79 -16.35
CA PRO A 61 12.60 4.72 -15.92
C PRO A 61 14.00 5.21 -15.56
N PRO A 62 14.67 4.54 -14.60
CA PRO A 62 14.20 3.38 -13.86
C PRO A 62 13.16 3.77 -12.80
N VAL A 63 12.10 2.95 -12.65
CA VAL A 63 11.04 3.12 -11.67
C VAL A 63 11.30 2.22 -10.47
N SER A 64 11.42 2.82 -9.28
CA SER A 64 11.60 2.07 -8.04
C SER A 64 10.47 1.06 -7.83
N PRO A 65 10.78 -0.20 -7.48
CA PRO A 65 9.74 -1.19 -7.24
C PRO A 65 8.97 -0.97 -5.94
N SER A 66 9.57 -0.31 -4.94
CA SER A 66 8.96 -0.14 -3.62
C SER A 66 7.86 0.92 -3.61
N PRO A 67 6.61 0.58 -3.27
CA PRO A 67 5.55 1.58 -3.10
C PRO A 67 5.70 2.41 -1.82
N TYR A 68 6.62 2.02 -0.92
CA TYR A 68 6.86 2.68 0.36
C TYR A 68 8.00 3.72 0.33
N LEU A 69 8.68 3.88 -0.83
CA LEU A 69 9.69 4.91 -1.05
C LEU A 69 9.28 5.82 -2.24
N PRO A 70 8.13 6.50 -2.16
CA PRO A 70 7.60 7.28 -3.28
C PRO A 70 8.31 8.61 -3.47
N MET A 71 8.24 9.15 -4.69
CA MET A 71 8.69 10.52 -5.00
C MET A 71 7.71 11.57 -4.48
N SER A 72 6.41 11.25 -4.39
CA SER A 72 5.40 12.08 -3.73
C SER A 72 4.32 11.21 -3.10
N ARG A 73 3.98 11.50 -1.84
CA ARG A 73 2.84 10.87 -1.15
C ARG A 73 1.51 11.55 -1.44
N ARG A 74 1.53 12.77 -1.97
CA ARG A 74 0.33 13.55 -2.29
C ARG A 74 -0.27 13.22 -3.65
N GLN A 75 0.50 12.56 -4.50
CA GLN A 75 0.13 12.24 -5.88
C GLN A 75 0.04 10.71 -6.06
N ILE A 76 -0.73 10.30 -7.08
CA ILE A 76 -0.92 8.90 -7.41
C ILE A 76 -0.02 8.52 -8.58
N SER A 77 0.58 7.33 -8.55
CA SER A 77 1.41 6.84 -9.64
C SER A 77 0.60 6.57 -10.90
N PRO A 78 0.94 7.19 -12.05
CA PRO A 78 0.27 6.92 -13.31
C PRO A 78 0.47 5.49 -13.84
N LEU A 79 1.36 4.69 -13.25
CA LEU A 79 1.47 3.25 -13.50
C LEU A 79 0.14 2.52 -13.30
N TYR A 80 -0.70 3.02 -12.37
CA TYR A 80 -2.01 2.42 -12.09
C TYR A 80 -3.11 2.83 -13.06
N LEU A 81 -2.84 3.68 -14.07
CA LEU A 81 -3.84 4.02 -15.09
C LEU A 81 -4.17 2.79 -15.96
N ARG A 82 -5.46 2.58 -16.21
CA ARG A 82 -5.94 1.81 -17.36
C ARG A 82 -6.02 2.75 -18.55
N ILE A 83 -5.22 2.51 -19.57
CA ILE A 83 -5.08 3.39 -20.73
C ILE A 83 -6.38 3.46 -21.54
N GLU A 84 -7.04 2.32 -21.72
CA GLU A 84 -8.28 2.21 -22.49
C GLU A 84 -9.48 2.91 -21.84
N ASP A 85 -9.41 3.16 -20.52
CA ASP A 85 -10.46 3.87 -19.77
C ASP A 85 -10.33 5.41 -19.86
N ILE A 86 -9.26 5.90 -20.47
CA ILE A 86 -9.14 7.34 -20.74
C ILE A 86 -10.16 7.71 -21.82
N PRO A 87 -11.13 8.60 -21.55
CA PRO A 87 -12.20 8.89 -22.53
C PRO A 87 -11.69 9.32 -23.89
N GLU A 88 -10.59 10.06 -23.92
CA GLU A 88 -9.95 10.55 -25.14
C GLU A 88 -9.36 9.42 -26.01
N TYR A 89 -9.13 8.21 -25.46
CA TYR A 89 -8.71 7.02 -26.20
C TYR A 89 -9.68 6.69 -27.35
N GLN A 90 -10.98 6.88 -27.14
CA GLN A 90 -12.00 6.64 -28.16
C GLN A 90 -11.90 7.60 -29.34
N GLY A 91 -11.30 8.76 -29.15
CA GLY A 91 -11.06 9.78 -30.18
C GLY A 91 -9.83 9.54 -31.06
N LEU A 92 -9.00 8.53 -30.73
CA LEU A 92 -7.82 8.20 -31.51
C LEU A 92 -8.17 7.73 -32.93
N GLY A 93 -7.40 8.19 -33.91
CA GLY A 93 -7.43 7.65 -35.25
C GLY A 93 -7.00 6.17 -35.29
N ALA A 94 -7.38 5.45 -36.35
CA ALA A 94 -7.09 4.02 -36.50
C ALA A 94 -5.58 3.71 -36.39
N GLY A 95 -4.70 4.56 -36.94
CA GLY A 95 -3.24 4.39 -36.89
C GLY A 95 -2.70 4.50 -35.48
N ASP A 96 -3.10 5.52 -34.71
CA ASP A 96 -2.63 5.71 -33.34
C ASP A 96 -3.22 4.66 -32.39
N ARG A 97 -4.47 4.25 -32.61
CA ARG A 97 -5.06 3.13 -31.88
C ARG A 97 -4.29 1.83 -32.11
N ALA A 98 -3.88 1.54 -33.33
CA ALA A 98 -3.02 0.38 -33.63
C ALA A 98 -1.64 0.48 -32.96
N ARG A 99 -1.06 1.69 -32.83
CA ARG A 99 0.18 1.92 -32.09
C ARG A 99 0.00 1.65 -30.60
N VAL A 100 -1.08 2.13 -29.99
CA VAL A 100 -1.37 1.83 -28.57
C VAL A 100 -1.55 0.33 -28.35
N GLU A 101 -2.27 -0.36 -29.25
CA GLU A 101 -2.42 -1.83 -29.17
C GLU A 101 -1.10 -2.56 -29.30
N ALA A 102 -0.20 -2.11 -30.17
CA ALA A 102 1.14 -2.68 -30.32
C ALA A 102 2.00 -2.51 -29.05
N LEU A 103 1.81 -1.42 -28.31
CA LEU A 103 2.45 -1.20 -26.98
C LEU A 103 1.85 -2.13 -25.91
N ALA A 104 0.54 -2.35 -25.95
CA ALA A 104 -0.17 -3.16 -24.97
C ALA A 104 0.06 -4.67 -25.10
N ALA A 105 0.11 -5.17 -26.32
CA ALA A 105 0.11 -6.61 -26.62
C ALA A 105 1.20 -7.42 -25.88
N PRO A 106 2.48 -7.03 -25.90
CA PRO A 106 3.53 -7.78 -25.18
C PRO A 106 3.32 -7.76 -23.66
N LEU A 107 2.81 -6.66 -23.10
CA LEU A 107 2.58 -6.50 -21.67
C LEU A 107 1.36 -7.30 -21.19
N ARG A 108 0.29 -7.36 -21.99
CA ARG A 108 -0.85 -8.26 -21.73
C ARG A 108 -0.43 -9.72 -21.80
N ALA A 109 0.47 -10.08 -22.70
CA ALA A 109 1.05 -11.43 -22.73
C ALA A 109 1.87 -11.71 -21.46
N ALA A 110 2.68 -10.77 -20.99
CA ALA A 110 3.45 -10.89 -19.76
C ALA A 110 2.52 -11.02 -18.51
N SER A 111 1.36 -10.40 -18.49
CA SER A 111 0.37 -10.54 -17.40
C SER A 111 -0.06 -11.99 -17.18
N ARG A 112 -0.02 -12.82 -18.21
CA ARG A 112 -0.44 -14.23 -18.17
C ARG A 112 0.68 -15.18 -17.76
N THR A 113 1.81 -14.65 -17.31
CA THR A 113 2.97 -15.44 -16.88
C THR A 113 3.33 -15.16 -15.43
N ALA A 114 4.11 -16.06 -14.82
CA ALA A 114 4.67 -15.88 -13.49
C ALA A 114 5.95 -15.02 -13.48
N ALA A 115 6.31 -14.39 -14.61
CA ALA A 115 7.47 -13.51 -14.70
C ALA A 115 7.32 -12.31 -13.75
N LEU A 116 8.44 -11.84 -13.23
CA LEU A 116 8.49 -10.66 -12.36
C LEU A 116 7.94 -9.43 -13.08
N ILE A 117 7.28 -8.58 -12.32
CA ILE A 117 6.70 -7.33 -12.83
C ILE A 117 7.82 -6.36 -13.24
N ASP A 118 7.80 -5.94 -14.49
CA ASP A 118 8.72 -4.98 -15.08
C ASP A 118 8.05 -3.60 -15.19
N ARG A 119 8.25 -2.76 -14.16
CA ARG A 119 7.66 -1.42 -14.11
C ARG A 119 8.22 -0.48 -15.16
N ASP A 120 9.47 -0.68 -15.57
CA ASP A 120 10.12 0.16 -16.59
C ASP A 120 9.47 -0.07 -17.95
N ALA A 121 9.29 -1.33 -18.35
CA ALA A 121 8.59 -1.66 -19.59
C ALA A 121 7.13 -1.19 -19.57
N VAL A 122 6.43 -1.41 -18.44
CA VAL A 122 5.04 -0.97 -18.25
C VAL A 122 4.92 0.54 -18.38
N TRP A 123 5.75 1.30 -17.64
CA TRP A 123 5.65 2.75 -17.63
C TRP A 123 6.07 3.36 -18.98
N THR A 124 7.10 2.84 -19.62
CA THR A 124 7.52 3.27 -20.95
C THR A 124 6.35 3.15 -21.95
N ALA A 125 5.66 2.01 -21.94
CA ALA A 125 4.54 1.78 -22.87
C ALA A 125 3.31 2.63 -22.52
N LYS A 126 2.91 2.69 -21.24
CA LYS A 126 1.74 3.49 -20.80
C LYS A 126 1.96 4.98 -21.04
N ARG A 127 3.17 5.49 -20.78
CA ARG A 127 3.53 6.87 -21.05
C ARG A 127 3.44 7.20 -22.53
N ALA A 128 4.02 6.36 -23.40
CA ALA A 128 3.93 6.56 -24.85
C ALA A 128 2.48 6.53 -25.35
N ALA A 129 1.65 5.63 -24.83
CA ALA A 129 0.22 5.59 -25.15
C ALA A 129 -0.51 6.85 -24.67
N ALA A 130 -0.22 7.32 -23.45
CA ALA A 130 -0.81 8.55 -22.90
C ALA A 130 -0.44 9.80 -23.73
N GLU A 131 0.81 9.87 -24.22
CA GLU A 131 1.25 10.95 -25.12
C GLU A 131 0.46 10.95 -26.44
N LEU A 132 0.16 9.78 -27.01
CA LEU A 132 -0.70 9.69 -28.20
C LEU A 132 -2.13 10.13 -27.88
N ILE A 133 -2.69 9.68 -26.76
CA ILE A 133 -4.08 10.01 -26.37
C ILE A 133 -4.24 11.51 -26.12
N ARG A 134 -3.24 12.16 -25.53
CA ARG A 134 -3.26 13.60 -25.25
C ARG A 134 -3.35 14.47 -26.53
N THR A 135 -3.01 13.94 -27.69
CA THR A 135 -3.20 14.65 -28.96
C THR A 135 -4.66 14.85 -29.32
N VAL A 136 -5.57 14.07 -28.75
CA VAL A 136 -7.01 14.20 -28.92
C VAL A 136 -7.51 15.40 -28.10
N PRO A 137 -8.15 16.39 -28.71
CA PRO A 137 -8.62 17.57 -27.98
C PRO A 137 -9.66 17.22 -26.91
N LEU A 138 -9.51 17.79 -25.72
CA LEU A 138 -10.52 17.70 -24.68
C LEU A 138 -11.82 18.40 -25.11
N THR A 139 -12.95 17.79 -24.86
CA THR A 139 -14.26 18.48 -24.98
C THR A 139 -14.33 19.64 -23.97
N ALA A 140 -15.25 20.59 -24.20
CA ALA A 140 -15.43 21.73 -23.28
C ALA A 140 -15.73 21.27 -21.84
N ARG A 141 -16.51 20.20 -21.67
CA ARG A 141 -16.78 19.60 -20.35
C ARG A 141 -15.51 19.05 -19.73
N ARG A 142 -14.76 18.22 -20.45
CA ARG A 142 -13.52 17.61 -19.95
C ARG A 142 -12.48 18.68 -19.59
N ARG A 143 -12.42 19.78 -20.35
CA ARG A 143 -11.55 20.92 -20.01
C ARG A 143 -11.98 21.55 -18.68
N ALA A 144 -13.26 21.82 -18.49
CA ALA A 144 -13.78 22.39 -17.26
C ALA A 144 -13.55 21.46 -16.05
N ASP A 145 -13.67 20.13 -16.23
CA ASP A 145 -13.40 19.15 -15.19
C ASP A 145 -11.91 19.13 -14.78
N LEU A 146 -10.98 19.21 -15.75
CA LEU A 146 -9.55 19.34 -15.50
C LEU A 146 -9.24 20.65 -14.77
N ASP A 147 -9.78 21.78 -15.24
CA ASP A 147 -9.56 23.10 -14.62
C ASP A 147 -10.06 23.11 -13.17
N ALA A 148 -11.21 22.48 -12.91
CA ALA A 148 -11.75 22.34 -11.56
C ALA A 148 -10.89 21.43 -10.67
N PHE A 149 -10.31 20.37 -11.24
CA PHE A 149 -9.34 19.50 -10.52
C PHE A 149 -8.09 20.28 -10.12
N LEU A 150 -7.49 21.00 -11.06
CA LEU A 150 -6.29 21.79 -10.82
C LEU A 150 -6.52 22.93 -9.81
N ALA A 151 -7.71 23.55 -9.84
CA ALA A 151 -8.06 24.64 -8.93
C ALA A 151 -8.12 24.19 -7.45
N ARG A 152 -8.42 22.91 -7.18
CA ARG A 152 -8.54 22.37 -5.81
C ARG A 152 -7.23 22.33 -5.04
N ASP A 153 -6.13 22.04 -5.73
CA ASP A 153 -4.81 21.89 -5.09
C ASP A 153 -3.68 22.35 -6.04
N ARG A 154 -3.88 23.54 -6.59
CA ARG A 154 -3.01 24.12 -7.64
C ARG A 154 -1.52 24.07 -7.30
N ARG A 155 -1.18 24.33 -6.02
CA ARG A 155 0.22 24.36 -5.60
C ARG A 155 0.82 22.95 -5.59
N ALA A 156 0.18 22.00 -4.91
CA ALA A 156 0.72 20.65 -4.76
C ALA A 156 0.83 19.92 -6.11
N ILE A 157 -0.19 20.05 -6.98
CA ILE A 157 -0.19 19.46 -8.32
C ILE A 157 0.85 20.16 -9.21
N GLY A 158 0.90 21.49 -9.17
CA GLY A 158 1.86 22.27 -9.97
C GLY A 158 3.32 22.03 -9.55
N ASP A 159 3.62 21.92 -8.25
CA ASP A 159 4.96 21.61 -7.76
C ASP A 159 5.37 20.18 -8.20
N TRP A 160 4.47 19.19 -8.08
CA TRP A 160 4.70 17.85 -8.60
C TRP A 160 4.96 17.83 -10.10
N ALA A 161 4.10 18.44 -10.90
CA ALA A 161 4.20 18.45 -12.35
C ALA A 161 5.47 19.18 -12.82
N THR A 162 5.86 20.26 -12.12
CA THR A 162 7.12 20.98 -12.38
C THR A 162 8.31 20.08 -12.06
N TRP A 163 8.31 19.42 -10.88
CA TRP A 163 9.37 18.49 -10.52
C TRP A 163 9.50 17.38 -11.56
N CYS A 164 8.40 16.78 -12.01
CA CYS A 164 8.41 15.74 -13.05
C CYS A 164 9.05 16.25 -14.36
N ALA A 165 8.64 17.44 -14.82
CA ALA A 165 9.17 18.01 -16.06
C ALA A 165 10.67 18.31 -15.99
N ILE A 166 11.16 18.75 -14.83
CA ILE A 166 12.60 18.95 -14.58
C ILE A 166 13.31 17.59 -14.48
N ALA A 167 12.70 16.63 -13.77
CA ALA A 167 13.28 15.30 -13.58
C ALA A 167 13.45 14.52 -14.91
N GLU A 168 12.60 14.76 -15.90
CA GLU A 168 12.76 14.19 -17.26
C GLU A 168 14.07 14.62 -17.94
N VAL A 169 14.62 15.76 -17.56
CA VAL A 169 15.86 16.33 -18.14
C VAL A 169 17.07 16.06 -17.24
N HIS A 170 16.90 16.17 -15.91
CA HIS A 170 18.00 16.18 -14.94
C HIS A 170 18.05 14.93 -14.04
N GLY A 171 17.11 13.98 -14.22
CA GLY A 171 16.98 12.79 -13.36
C GLY A 171 16.10 13.05 -12.13
N PRO A 172 15.67 11.96 -11.43
CA PRO A 172 14.64 12.05 -10.39
C PRO A 172 15.13 12.45 -9.00
N ASP A 173 16.41 12.83 -8.86
CA ASP A 173 16.97 13.31 -7.59
C ASP A 173 17.32 14.81 -7.68
N TRP A 174 16.43 15.66 -7.15
CA TRP A 174 16.61 17.11 -7.17
C TRP A 174 17.91 17.58 -6.50
N ARG A 175 18.48 16.78 -5.61
CA ARG A 175 19.75 17.12 -4.93
C ARG A 175 20.97 17.10 -5.87
N SER A 176 20.83 16.41 -7.00
CA SER A 176 21.83 16.38 -8.08
C SER A 176 21.62 17.44 -9.15
N TRP A 177 20.52 18.19 -9.09
CA TRP A 177 20.22 19.22 -10.07
C TRP A 177 21.16 20.44 -9.96
N PRO A 178 21.28 21.28 -11.01
CA PRO A 178 21.91 22.56 -10.89
C PRO A 178 21.35 23.39 -9.73
N ALA A 179 22.21 24.06 -8.96
CA ALA A 179 21.81 24.78 -7.74
C ALA A 179 20.66 25.78 -7.96
N ALA A 180 20.55 26.37 -9.15
CA ALA A 180 19.46 27.28 -9.51
C ALA A 180 18.08 26.61 -9.59
N LEU A 181 18.01 25.27 -9.68
CA LEU A 181 16.79 24.47 -9.72
C LEU A 181 16.45 23.83 -8.37
N ALA A 182 17.34 23.92 -7.38
CA ALA A 182 17.12 23.35 -6.06
C ALA A 182 15.97 24.03 -5.30
N ASP A 183 15.77 25.34 -5.48
CA ASP A 183 14.68 26.08 -4.85
C ASP A 183 13.47 26.16 -5.80
N PRO A 184 12.32 25.53 -5.45
CA PRO A 184 11.07 25.59 -6.25
C PRO A 184 10.52 27.01 -6.43
N GLY A 185 10.91 27.96 -5.56
CA GLY A 185 10.50 29.37 -5.62
C GLY A 185 11.46 30.27 -6.40
N SER A 186 12.58 29.74 -6.90
CA SER A 186 13.60 30.54 -7.61
C SER A 186 13.06 31.17 -8.89
N ALA A 187 13.71 32.27 -9.33
CA ALA A 187 13.41 32.90 -10.62
C ALA A 187 13.67 31.93 -11.77
N THR A 188 14.72 31.12 -11.68
CA THR A 188 15.08 30.11 -12.69
C THR A 188 13.99 29.07 -12.84
N VAL A 189 13.45 28.51 -11.73
CA VAL A 189 12.33 27.56 -11.78
C VAL A 189 11.07 28.24 -12.31
N THR A 190 10.83 29.52 -11.97
CA THR A 190 9.70 30.29 -12.50
C THR A 190 9.77 30.46 -14.02
N GLU A 191 10.94 30.69 -14.57
CA GLU A 191 11.15 30.77 -16.03
C GLU A 191 10.98 29.40 -16.68
N LEU A 192 11.61 28.36 -16.09
CA LEU A 192 11.54 27.00 -16.60
C LEU A 192 10.11 26.46 -16.62
N ARG A 193 9.25 26.87 -15.67
CA ARG A 193 7.80 26.55 -15.71
C ARG A 193 7.11 27.05 -16.98
N ARG A 194 7.56 28.16 -17.56
CA ARG A 194 7.02 28.66 -18.84
C ARG A 194 7.57 27.88 -20.01
N GLU A 195 8.86 27.58 -19.99
CA GLU A 195 9.51 26.80 -21.05
C GLU A 195 8.98 25.37 -21.13
N LEU A 196 8.75 24.74 -19.98
CA LEU A 196 8.25 23.36 -19.86
C LEU A 196 6.72 23.27 -19.71
N ALA A 197 5.98 24.34 -20.00
CA ALA A 197 4.54 24.41 -19.73
C ALA A 197 3.76 23.22 -20.32
N ASP A 198 4.12 22.73 -21.50
CA ASP A 198 3.48 21.59 -22.12
C ASP A 198 3.75 20.28 -21.37
N ARG A 199 4.99 20.06 -20.88
CA ARG A 199 5.31 18.87 -20.08
C ARG A 199 4.66 18.94 -18.71
N ILE A 200 4.63 20.09 -18.08
CA ILE A 200 3.91 20.31 -16.81
C ILE A 200 2.44 19.98 -16.99
N ALA A 201 1.79 20.52 -18.02
CA ALA A 201 0.39 20.22 -18.32
C ALA A 201 0.13 18.73 -18.62
N PHE A 202 1.11 17.99 -19.16
CA PHE A 202 1.03 16.53 -19.31
C PHE A 202 0.97 15.82 -17.96
N HIS A 203 1.84 16.16 -17.02
CA HIS A 203 1.86 15.55 -15.69
C HIS A 203 0.64 15.96 -14.85
N GLU A 204 0.15 17.18 -14.98
CA GLU A 204 -1.12 17.63 -14.38
C GLU A 204 -2.30 16.82 -14.89
N TRP A 205 -2.38 16.61 -16.21
CA TRP A 205 -3.41 15.80 -16.84
C TRP A 205 -3.36 14.33 -16.40
N LEU A 206 -2.18 13.72 -16.27
CA LEU A 206 -2.03 12.36 -15.74
C LEU A 206 -2.56 12.25 -14.30
N GLN A 207 -2.30 13.22 -13.43
CA GLN A 207 -2.81 13.22 -12.06
C GLN A 207 -4.33 13.35 -12.01
N TRP A 208 -4.93 14.14 -12.90
CA TRP A 208 -6.36 14.20 -13.01
C TRP A 208 -6.98 12.86 -13.42
N LEU A 209 -6.42 12.19 -14.42
CA LEU A 209 -6.88 10.87 -14.85
C LEU A 209 -6.78 9.81 -13.76
N THR A 210 -5.66 9.78 -13.00
CA THR A 210 -5.52 8.83 -11.88
C THR A 210 -6.55 9.08 -10.80
N ALA A 211 -6.84 10.34 -10.48
CA ALA A 211 -7.87 10.71 -9.52
C ALA A 211 -9.29 10.33 -10.00
N GLU A 212 -9.57 10.47 -11.30
CA GLU A 212 -10.85 10.03 -11.89
C GLU A 212 -11.02 8.52 -11.78
N GLN A 213 -10.00 7.74 -12.16
CA GLN A 213 -10.08 6.28 -12.13
C GLN A 213 -10.13 5.73 -10.69
N LEU A 214 -9.39 6.30 -9.74
CA LEU A 214 -9.52 5.91 -8.33
C LEU A 214 -10.93 6.22 -7.79
N SER A 215 -11.46 7.39 -8.11
CA SER A 215 -12.84 7.76 -7.73
C SER A 215 -13.88 6.82 -8.35
N ALA A 216 -13.66 6.38 -9.59
CA ALA A 216 -14.52 5.40 -10.25
C ALA A 216 -14.46 4.03 -9.56
N ALA A 217 -13.27 3.56 -9.17
CA ALA A 217 -13.10 2.32 -8.40
C ALA A 217 -13.84 2.38 -7.05
N GLN A 218 -13.72 3.50 -6.31
CA GLN A 218 -14.47 3.70 -5.06
C GLN A 218 -16.00 3.73 -5.30
N GLN A 219 -16.46 4.36 -6.37
CA GLN A 219 -17.89 4.37 -6.70
C GLN A 219 -18.38 2.96 -7.05
N THR A 220 -17.59 2.18 -7.78
CA THR A 220 -17.89 0.78 -8.10
C THR A 220 -17.98 -0.06 -6.84
N ALA A 221 -17.03 0.09 -5.90
CA ALA A 221 -17.09 -0.56 -4.60
C ALA A 221 -18.39 -0.23 -3.84
N ARG A 222 -18.80 1.04 -3.85
CA ARG A 222 -20.06 1.46 -3.21
C ARG A 222 -21.31 0.88 -3.89
N ARG A 223 -21.31 0.76 -5.22
CA ARG A 223 -22.41 0.12 -5.96
C ARG A 223 -22.50 -1.38 -5.71
N ALA A 224 -21.37 -2.00 -5.34
CA ALA A 224 -21.29 -3.40 -4.91
C ALA A 224 -21.55 -3.58 -3.40
N ASP A 225 -22.21 -2.61 -2.76
CA ASP A 225 -22.64 -2.61 -1.35
C ASP A 225 -21.49 -2.67 -0.32
N MET A 226 -20.25 -2.41 -0.72
CA MET A 226 -19.15 -2.28 0.24
C MET A 226 -19.39 -1.13 1.21
N SER A 227 -19.38 -1.41 2.51
CA SER A 227 -19.63 -0.40 3.54
C SER A 227 -18.48 0.63 3.66
N ILE A 228 -17.25 0.26 3.27
CA ILE A 228 -16.07 1.13 3.26
C ILE A 228 -15.58 1.37 1.82
N GLY A 229 -15.45 0.33 1.00
CA GLY A 229 -14.88 0.41 -0.35
C GLY A 229 -13.36 0.36 -0.32
N VAL A 230 -12.70 1.19 -1.13
CA VAL A 230 -11.24 1.22 -1.23
C VAL A 230 -10.63 1.81 0.03
N ILE A 231 -9.65 1.12 0.61
CA ILE A 231 -8.78 1.64 1.67
C ILE A 231 -7.40 1.85 1.05
N THR A 232 -6.96 3.09 1.00
CA THR A 232 -5.61 3.45 0.55
C THR A 232 -4.60 3.32 1.69
N ASP A 233 -3.32 3.23 1.36
CA ASP A 233 -2.24 3.14 2.34
C ASP A 233 -1.31 4.35 2.24
N LEU A 234 -1.00 4.96 3.37
CA LEU A 234 -0.09 6.11 3.48
C LEU A 234 1.27 5.64 3.97
N ALA A 235 2.28 5.72 3.13
CA ALA A 235 3.67 5.41 3.47
C ALA A 235 4.23 6.36 4.54
N VAL A 236 5.20 5.88 5.33
CA VAL A 236 5.84 6.64 6.42
C VAL A 236 6.46 7.95 5.94
N GLY A 237 7.15 7.91 4.81
CA GLY A 237 7.89 9.04 4.27
C GLY A 237 7.97 9.06 2.76
N THR A 238 8.80 9.94 2.22
CA THR A 238 9.04 10.11 0.79
C THR A 238 10.53 9.95 0.49
N HIS A 239 10.86 9.67 -0.76
CA HIS A 239 12.26 9.65 -1.21
C HIS A 239 12.93 11.01 -0.97
N PRO A 240 14.16 11.07 -0.42
CA PRO A 240 14.83 12.35 -0.11
C PRO A 240 15.11 13.21 -1.34
N GLY A 241 15.25 12.60 -2.52
CA GLY A 241 15.36 13.30 -3.81
C GLY A 241 14.04 13.57 -4.51
N GLY A 242 12.90 13.14 -3.93
CA GLY A 242 11.58 13.21 -4.55
C GLY A 242 10.94 14.59 -4.52
N ALA A 243 9.78 14.70 -5.17
CA ALA A 243 9.04 15.94 -5.33
C ALA A 243 8.53 16.53 -4.01
N ASP A 244 8.08 15.68 -3.07
CA ASP A 244 7.65 16.19 -1.76
C ASP A 244 8.83 16.76 -0.97
N ALA A 245 10.02 16.14 -1.06
CA ALA A 245 11.22 16.66 -0.43
C ALA A 245 11.69 17.97 -1.07
N TRP A 246 11.59 18.11 -2.39
CA TRP A 246 11.88 19.33 -3.12
C TRP A 246 10.91 20.47 -2.78
N ALA A 247 9.60 20.17 -2.74
CA ALA A 247 8.58 21.17 -2.46
C ALA A 247 8.52 21.62 -0.99
N TRP A 248 8.97 20.77 -0.06
CA TRP A 248 8.87 20.97 1.39
C TRP A 248 10.23 20.98 2.10
N GLN A 249 11.26 21.59 1.48
CA GLN A 249 12.61 21.62 2.04
C GLN A 249 12.68 22.19 3.45
N ASP A 250 11.83 23.19 3.77
CA ASP A 250 11.77 23.80 5.10
C ASP A 250 11.23 22.86 6.18
N VAL A 251 10.43 21.85 5.77
CA VAL A 251 9.82 20.87 6.69
C VAL A 251 10.74 19.70 6.95
N ILE A 252 11.54 19.33 5.96
CA ILE A 252 12.36 18.11 5.96
C ILE A 252 13.68 18.38 6.65
N VAL A 253 14.11 17.45 7.51
CA VAL A 253 15.40 17.53 8.18
C VAL A 253 16.48 16.88 7.31
N PRO A 254 17.42 17.65 6.76
CA PRO A 254 18.48 17.07 5.95
C PRO A 254 19.48 16.27 6.81
N GLY A 255 20.10 15.25 6.23
CA GLY A 255 21.13 14.45 6.89
C GLY A 255 20.62 13.51 7.99
N ILE A 256 19.32 13.33 8.08
CA ILE A 256 18.65 12.38 8.99
C ILE A 256 17.77 11.46 8.16
N SER A 257 17.72 10.19 8.54
CA SER A 257 16.74 9.23 8.02
C SER A 257 15.88 8.66 9.15
N VAL A 258 14.68 8.19 8.78
CA VAL A 258 13.77 7.46 9.67
C VAL A 258 14.05 5.98 9.57
N GLY A 259 13.87 5.26 10.67
CA GLY A 259 13.99 3.82 10.73
C GLY A 259 13.35 3.24 11.98
N ALA A 260 13.85 2.08 12.40
CA ALA A 260 13.49 1.43 13.65
C ALA A 260 14.75 0.96 14.39
N PRO A 261 14.78 1.02 15.74
CA PRO A 261 15.86 0.44 16.51
C PRO A 261 15.88 -1.08 16.37
N PRO A 262 17.00 -1.74 16.74
CA PRO A 262 17.04 -3.19 16.91
C PRO A 262 15.90 -3.68 17.83
N ASP A 263 15.21 -4.74 17.39
CA ASP A 263 14.15 -5.38 18.17
C ASP A 263 14.21 -6.91 18.04
N GLU A 264 13.24 -7.61 18.61
CA GLU A 264 13.14 -9.07 18.58
C GLU A 264 12.98 -9.62 17.15
N PHE A 265 12.36 -8.86 16.26
CA PHE A 265 12.08 -9.28 14.88
C PHE A 265 13.16 -8.85 13.90
N ASN A 266 13.82 -7.72 14.17
CA ASN A 266 14.93 -7.20 13.37
C ASN A 266 16.07 -6.74 14.29
N GLN A 267 16.99 -7.67 14.59
CA GLN A 267 18.07 -7.47 15.55
C GLN A 267 19.13 -6.44 15.10
N LEU A 268 19.18 -6.12 13.81
CA LEU A 268 20.08 -5.09 13.26
C LEU A 268 19.44 -3.70 13.23
N GLY A 269 18.15 -3.62 13.53
CA GLY A 269 17.35 -2.42 13.27
C GLY A 269 17.14 -2.17 11.78
N GLN A 270 16.47 -1.09 11.45
CA GLN A 270 16.14 -0.74 10.06
C GLN A 270 16.44 0.73 9.80
N ASN A 271 16.99 1.02 8.62
CA ASN A 271 17.07 2.36 8.07
C ASN A 271 16.23 2.42 6.80
N TRP A 272 15.13 3.19 6.81
CA TRP A 272 14.21 3.27 5.68
C TRP A 272 14.61 4.35 4.67
N THR A 273 15.71 5.08 4.92
CA THR A 273 16.23 6.16 4.07
C THR A 273 15.26 7.34 3.85
N LEU A 274 14.21 7.43 4.64
CA LEU A 274 13.18 8.46 4.55
C LEU A 274 13.57 9.67 5.40
N PRO A 275 13.60 10.91 4.89
CA PRO A 275 13.87 12.08 5.70
C PRO A 275 12.65 12.39 6.60
N PRO A 276 12.86 12.67 7.90
CA PRO A 276 11.77 13.07 8.79
C PRO A 276 11.36 14.53 8.58
N TRP A 277 10.15 14.85 9.02
CA TRP A 277 9.71 16.24 9.14
C TRP A 277 10.20 16.86 10.45
N HIS A 278 10.55 18.14 10.42
CA HIS A 278 10.97 18.88 11.62
C HIS A 278 9.77 19.14 12.56
N PRO A 279 9.74 18.57 13.77
CA PRO A 279 8.56 18.66 14.65
C PRO A 279 8.18 20.09 15.03
N GLY A 280 9.17 20.94 15.32
CA GLY A 280 8.93 22.35 15.66
C GLY A 280 8.37 23.14 14.48
N TRP A 281 8.83 22.86 13.25
CA TRP A 281 8.31 23.52 12.06
C TRP A 281 6.87 23.04 11.77
N LEU A 282 6.60 21.75 11.91
CA LEU A 282 5.25 21.20 11.74
C LEU A 282 4.27 21.83 12.72
N ALA A 283 4.68 22.01 13.99
CA ALA A 283 3.89 22.69 15.01
C ALA A 283 3.66 24.18 14.67
N ALA A 284 4.70 24.89 14.22
CA ALA A 284 4.61 26.30 13.82
C ALA A 284 3.63 26.52 12.65
N GLN A 285 3.48 25.52 11.76
CA GLN A 285 2.49 25.52 10.68
C GLN A 285 1.13 24.92 11.07
N ALA A 286 0.89 24.71 12.37
CA ALA A 286 -0.35 24.11 12.89
C ALA A 286 -0.72 22.77 12.20
N GLY A 287 0.28 21.96 11.83
CA GLY A 287 0.09 20.66 11.19
C GLY A 287 -0.39 20.71 9.73
N ARG A 288 -0.40 21.89 9.09
CA ARG A 288 -0.93 22.07 7.71
C ARG A 288 -0.35 21.07 6.69
N PRO A 289 0.97 20.80 6.62
CA PRO A 289 1.50 19.83 5.65
C PRO A 289 0.93 18.42 5.86
N LEU A 290 0.72 18.00 7.10
CA LEU A 290 0.09 16.72 7.41
C LEU A 290 -1.38 16.71 7.02
N ALA A 291 -2.11 17.82 7.24
CA ALA A 291 -3.50 17.95 6.82
C ALA A 291 -3.64 17.85 5.29
N GLU A 292 -2.80 18.55 4.53
CA GLU A 292 -2.76 18.49 3.07
C GLU A 292 -2.45 17.06 2.58
N LEU A 293 -1.51 16.37 3.22
CA LEU A 293 -1.16 14.98 2.90
C LEU A 293 -2.33 14.03 3.16
N VAL A 294 -2.92 14.05 4.36
CA VAL A 294 -4.06 13.17 4.71
C VAL A 294 -5.25 13.46 3.80
N ALA A 295 -5.55 14.74 3.54
CA ALA A 295 -6.61 15.13 2.62
C ALA A 295 -6.37 14.60 1.19
N ALA A 296 -5.12 14.59 0.70
CA ALA A 296 -4.78 14.02 -0.60
C ALA A 296 -5.01 12.50 -0.62
N CYS A 297 -4.55 11.77 0.41
CA CYS A 297 -4.64 10.31 0.48
C CYS A 297 -6.07 9.78 0.71
N THR A 298 -6.97 10.59 1.28
CA THR A 298 -8.37 10.20 1.52
C THR A 298 -9.30 10.51 0.33
N ARG A 299 -8.84 11.26 -0.66
CA ARG A 299 -9.65 11.55 -1.87
C ARG A 299 -9.90 10.29 -2.68
N GLY A 300 -11.17 10.00 -2.95
CA GLY A 300 -11.55 8.85 -3.77
C GLY A 300 -11.39 7.50 -3.05
N SER A 301 -11.34 7.50 -1.71
CA SER A 301 -11.30 6.28 -0.90
C SER A 301 -12.30 6.32 0.25
N GLY A 302 -12.63 5.17 0.80
CA GLY A 302 -13.50 5.04 1.98
C GLY A 302 -12.73 4.76 3.26
N GLY A 303 -11.44 4.44 3.16
CA GLY A 303 -10.54 4.21 4.29
C GLY A 303 -9.12 4.67 4.00
N LEU A 304 -8.35 4.92 5.05
CA LEU A 304 -6.92 5.23 5.01
C LEU A 304 -6.19 4.38 6.05
N ARG A 305 -5.27 3.53 5.62
CA ARG A 305 -4.27 2.92 6.49
C ARG A 305 -3.08 3.87 6.59
N VAL A 306 -2.59 4.09 7.78
CA VAL A 306 -1.39 4.90 8.05
C VAL A 306 -0.29 3.97 8.49
N ASP A 307 0.73 3.84 7.66
CA ASP A 307 1.89 3.02 7.95
C ASP A 307 2.68 3.61 9.11
N HIS A 308 3.16 2.76 10.02
CA HIS A 308 3.90 3.15 11.22
C HIS A 308 3.25 4.33 11.97
N VAL A 309 1.99 4.17 12.38
CA VAL A 309 1.20 5.27 12.99
C VAL A 309 1.84 5.88 14.24
N MET A 310 2.77 5.19 14.89
CA MET A 310 3.60 5.72 15.97
C MET A 310 4.38 6.95 15.55
N GLY A 311 4.63 7.12 14.25
CA GLY A 311 5.24 8.31 13.65
C GLY A 311 4.50 9.61 13.94
N LEU A 312 3.21 9.55 14.29
CA LEU A 312 2.46 10.72 14.77
C LEU A 312 2.91 11.20 16.16
N ALA A 313 3.55 10.33 16.95
CA ALA A 313 4.01 10.63 18.31
C ALA A 313 5.53 10.67 18.41
N ARG A 314 6.22 9.77 17.74
CA ARG A 314 7.68 9.69 17.72
C ARG A 314 8.18 8.92 16.50
N LEU A 315 9.35 9.31 15.99
CA LEU A 315 10.09 8.57 14.96
C LEU A 315 11.51 8.28 15.44
N TRP A 316 12.04 7.14 15.02
CA TRP A 316 13.43 6.79 15.23
C TRP A 316 14.29 7.48 14.18
N TRP A 317 15.14 8.42 14.61
CA TRP A 317 16.00 9.22 13.75
C TRP A 317 17.41 8.66 13.74
N ILE A 318 17.96 8.46 12.56
CA ILE A 318 19.30 7.93 12.34
C ILE A 318 20.09 9.00 11.58
N PRO A 319 21.17 9.53 12.16
CA PRO A 319 22.05 10.46 11.46
C PRO A 319 22.71 9.81 10.24
N ALA A 320 22.94 10.58 9.19
CA ALA A 320 23.59 10.11 7.96
C ALA A 320 24.93 9.44 8.26
N GLY A 321 25.15 8.25 7.69
CA GLY A 321 26.36 7.47 7.87
C GLY A 321 26.43 6.65 9.16
N MET A 322 25.41 6.74 10.02
CA MET A 322 25.31 5.91 11.23
C MET A 322 24.45 4.66 10.98
N SER A 323 24.72 3.61 11.77
CA SER A 323 23.91 2.39 11.77
C SER A 323 22.60 2.57 12.54
N PRO A 324 21.57 1.72 12.31
CA PRO A 324 20.26 1.87 12.93
C PRO A 324 20.26 1.86 14.47
N ASP A 325 21.19 1.14 15.10
CA ASP A 325 21.34 1.08 16.55
C ASP A 325 21.84 2.39 17.18
N GLN A 326 22.41 3.31 16.39
CA GLN A 326 22.94 4.61 16.81
C GLN A 326 21.92 5.75 16.68
N GLY A 327 20.67 5.43 16.40
CA GLY A 327 19.60 6.41 16.33
C GLY A 327 19.06 6.85 17.69
N THR A 328 18.03 7.68 17.64
CA THR A 328 17.27 8.11 18.83
C THR A 328 15.82 8.43 18.48
N TYR A 329 14.92 8.30 19.47
CA TYR A 329 13.54 8.73 19.29
C TYR A 329 13.42 10.26 19.40
N VAL A 330 12.85 10.86 18.35
CA VAL A 330 12.44 12.26 18.32
C VAL A 330 10.91 12.33 18.41
N ARG A 331 10.41 13.11 19.37
CA ARG A 331 8.97 13.25 19.64
C ARG A 331 8.33 14.33 18.79
N TYR A 332 7.11 14.07 18.40
CA TYR A 332 6.20 15.01 17.75
C TYR A 332 5.07 15.41 18.74
N ASP A 333 4.44 16.52 18.48
CA ASP A 333 3.20 16.91 19.18
C ASP A 333 2.07 15.99 18.70
N HIS A 334 1.85 14.91 19.43
CA HIS A 334 0.85 13.89 19.08
C HIS A 334 -0.59 14.41 19.15
N GLU A 335 -0.87 15.44 19.98
CA GLU A 335 -2.19 16.07 20.03
C GLU A 335 -2.47 16.80 18.71
N LEU A 336 -1.46 17.48 18.16
CA LEU A 336 -1.56 18.12 16.86
C LEU A 336 -1.68 17.07 15.74
N THR A 337 -0.74 16.14 15.65
CA THR A 337 -0.64 15.21 14.51
C THR A 337 -1.79 14.19 14.50
N GLY A 338 -2.10 13.59 15.63
CA GLY A 338 -3.25 12.68 15.78
C GLY A 338 -4.59 13.41 15.64
N GLY A 339 -4.66 14.66 16.12
CA GLY A 339 -5.81 15.54 15.93
C GLY A 339 -6.06 15.85 14.46
N VAL A 340 -5.02 16.17 13.70
CA VAL A 340 -5.08 16.40 12.24
C VAL A 340 -5.56 15.15 11.52
N LEU A 341 -4.97 13.96 11.78
CA LEU A 341 -5.42 12.72 11.17
C LEU A 341 -6.91 12.47 11.41
N ALA A 342 -7.36 12.57 12.67
CA ALA A 342 -8.76 12.34 13.02
C ALA A 342 -9.71 13.37 12.41
N ALA A 343 -9.30 14.63 12.30
CA ALA A 343 -10.09 15.71 11.70
C ALA A 343 -10.24 15.54 10.18
N GLU A 344 -9.15 15.24 9.48
CA GLU A 344 -9.19 15.04 8.02
C GLU A 344 -9.97 13.77 7.66
N ALA A 345 -9.77 12.67 8.39
CA ALA A 345 -10.56 11.45 8.22
C ALA A 345 -12.06 11.71 8.43
N ALA A 346 -12.42 12.50 9.47
CA ALA A 346 -13.81 12.88 9.71
C ALA A 346 -14.38 13.77 8.60
N ARG A 347 -13.60 14.71 8.09
CA ARG A 347 -14.01 15.60 6.98
C ARG A 347 -14.25 14.82 5.70
N ALA A 348 -13.40 13.85 5.41
CA ALA A 348 -13.52 12.96 4.24
C ALA A 348 -14.59 11.87 4.41
N GLY A 349 -15.10 11.63 5.61
CA GLY A 349 -15.97 10.49 5.91
C GLY A 349 -15.26 9.14 5.83
N THR A 350 -13.95 9.10 6.06
CA THR A 350 -13.04 7.97 5.81
C THR A 350 -12.68 7.27 7.11
N VAL A 351 -12.69 5.94 7.13
CA VAL A 351 -12.19 5.14 8.26
C VAL A 351 -10.68 5.25 8.33
N ALA A 352 -10.13 5.58 9.51
CA ALA A 352 -8.69 5.62 9.73
C ALA A 352 -8.20 4.36 10.45
N ILE A 353 -7.15 3.74 9.93
CA ILE A 353 -6.51 2.53 10.47
C ILE A 353 -5.02 2.83 10.63
N GLY A 354 -4.50 2.74 11.85
CA GLY A 354 -3.07 2.89 12.11
C GLY A 354 -2.39 1.53 12.18
N GLU A 355 -1.30 1.38 11.47
CA GLU A 355 -0.41 0.26 11.71
C GLU A 355 0.39 0.56 13.00
N ASP A 356 0.08 -0.15 14.07
CA ASP A 356 0.66 -0.02 15.40
C ASP A 356 1.31 -1.33 15.87
N LEU A 357 2.12 -1.91 14.99
CA LEU A 357 2.92 -3.12 15.24
C LEU A 357 4.28 -2.77 15.88
N GLY A 358 4.93 -3.75 16.50
CA GLY A 358 6.22 -3.57 17.17
C GLY A 358 6.10 -2.92 18.55
N THR A 359 7.12 -2.13 18.93
CA THR A 359 7.22 -1.50 20.27
C THR A 359 6.34 -0.26 20.35
N VAL A 360 5.10 -0.44 20.81
CA VAL A 360 4.10 0.63 20.93
C VAL A 360 3.81 0.93 22.40
N GLU A 361 3.88 2.20 22.76
CA GLU A 361 3.54 2.64 24.11
C GLU A 361 2.02 2.47 24.36
N PRO A 362 1.61 1.87 25.51
CA PRO A 362 0.19 1.61 25.78
C PRO A 362 -0.70 2.85 25.75
N TRP A 363 -0.18 4.02 26.16
CA TRP A 363 -0.91 5.28 26.13
C TRP A 363 -1.28 5.70 24.69
N LEU A 364 -0.41 5.45 23.71
CA LEU A 364 -0.66 5.82 22.32
C LEU A 364 -1.81 5.00 21.72
N ARG A 365 -1.88 3.70 22.01
CA ARG A 365 -3.03 2.87 21.60
C ARG A 365 -4.34 3.39 22.17
N LYS A 366 -4.35 3.78 23.44
CA LYS A 366 -5.52 4.40 24.08
C LYS A 366 -5.89 5.73 23.40
N TYR A 367 -4.91 6.58 23.19
CA TYR A 367 -5.06 7.89 22.54
C TYR A 367 -5.68 7.77 21.13
N LEU A 368 -5.18 6.83 20.30
CA LEU A 368 -5.71 6.59 18.96
C LEU A 368 -7.15 6.03 19.03
N ALA A 369 -7.40 5.09 19.93
CA ALA A 369 -8.74 4.51 20.12
C ALA A 369 -9.78 5.56 20.53
N GLU A 370 -9.46 6.50 21.42
CA GLU A 370 -10.32 7.62 21.80
C GLU A 370 -10.68 8.53 20.61
N ARG A 371 -9.82 8.60 19.61
CA ARG A 371 -10.03 9.33 18.34
C ARG A 371 -10.67 8.49 17.24
N ARG A 372 -11.02 7.23 17.56
CA ARG A 372 -11.58 6.23 16.63
C ARG A 372 -10.65 5.88 15.47
N VAL A 373 -9.36 6.02 15.65
CA VAL A 373 -8.37 5.42 14.76
C VAL A 373 -8.21 3.96 15.16
N LEU A 374 -8.54 3.06 14.25
CA LEU A 374 -8.38 1.63 14.46
C LEU A 374 -6.89 1.28 14.53
N GLY A 375 -6.54 0.28 15.34
CA GLY A 375 -5.20 -0.30 15.27
C GLY A 375 -5.13 -1.48 14.29
N THR A 376 -3.97 -2.11 14.20
CA THR A 376 -3.75 -3.33 13.43
C THR A 376 -3.31 -4.46 14.36
N SER A 377 -3.96 -5.62 14.28
CA SER A 377 -3.60 -6.83 15.05
C SER A 377 -3.22 -7.94 14.09
N MET A 378 -1.98 -8.44 14.21
CA MET A 378 -1.45 -9.53 13.41
C MET A 378 -1.47 -10.84 14.17
N LEU A 379 -1.97 -11.89 13.53
CA LEU A 379 -2.11 -13.21 14.15
C LEU A 379 -0.79 -13.69 14.76
N TRP A 380 0.31 -13.57 14.06
CA TRP A 380 1.61 -14.04 14.52
C TRP A 380 2.15 -13.29 15.75
N PHE A 381 1.68 -12.07 16.03
CA PHE A 381 2.11 -11.25 17.17
C PHE A 381 1.16 -11.30 18.37
N GLU A 382 -0.03 -11.87 18.20
CA GLU A 382 -1.01 -11.97 19.30
C GLU A 382 -0.72 -13.18 20.19
N ARG A 383 0.28 -13.03 21.07
CA ARG A 383 0.77 -14.04 21.98
C ARG A 383 0.60 -13.65 23.44
N ARG A 384 0.65 -14.63 24.30
CA ARG A 384 0.78 -14.47 25.76
C ARG A 384 2.24 -14.30 26.13
N ALA A 385 2.49 -13.96 27.40
CA ALA A 385 3.85 -13.85 27.95
C ALA A 385 4.64 -15.19 27.93
N ASP A 386 3.94 -16.33 27.88
CA ASP A 386 4.53 -17.66 27.75
C ASP A 386 4.80 -18.08 26.28
N GLY A 387 4.62 -17.16 25.34
CA GLY A 387 4.81 -17.39 23.90
C GLY A 387 3.67 -18.12 23.20
N THR A 388 2.66 -18.62 23.95
CA THR A 388 1.52 -19.33 23.34
C THR A 388 0.57 -18.37 22.62
N PRO A 389 -0.14 -18.83 21.55
CA PRO A 389 -1.14 -18.01 20.87
C PRO A 389 -2.24 -17.50 21.82
N ARG A 390 -2.61 -16.24 21.66
CA ARG A 390 -3.71 -15.63 22.41
C ARG A 390 -5.03 -16.15 21.89
N ARG A 391 -5.95 -16.53 22.82
CA ARG A 391 -7.31 -16.94 22.44
C ARG A 391 -8.07 -15.80 21.77
N PRO A 392 -9.05 -16.10 20.88
CA PRO A 392 -9.79 -15.08 20.14
C PRO A 392 -10.39 -13.97 21.02
N GLY A 393 -11.07 -14.33 22.10
CA GLY A 393 -11.70 -13.38 23.02
C GLY A 393 -10.75 -12.43 23.76
N GLY A 394 -9.42 -12.67 23.72
CA GLY A 394 -8.41 -11.82 24.30
C GLY A 394 -7.89 -10.72 23.36
N TRP A 395 -8.37 -10.67 22.12
CA TRP A 395 -7.97 -9.66 21.15
C TRP A 395 -8.70 -8.33 21.38
N ARG A 396 -8.16 -7.25 20.88
CA ARG A 396 -8.82 -5.92 20.92
C ARG A 396 -9.91 -5.82 19.87
N ARG A 397 -10.96 -5.06 20.18
CA ARG A 397 -12.07 -4.82 19.26
C ARG A 397 -11.75 -3.78 18.19
N GLY A 398 -11.16 -2.66 18.57
CA GLY A 398 -10.91 -1.51 17.70
C GLY A 398 -9.71 -1.73 16.77
N CYS A 399 -9.74 -2.76 15.92
CA CYS A 399 -8.62 -3.05 15.01
C CYS A 399 -9.08 -3.67 13.68
N LEU A 400 -8.19 -3.59 12.71
CA LEU A 400 -8.09 -4.47 11.56
C LEU A 400 -7.26 -5.69 11.98
N ALA A 401 -7.87 -6.88 12.00
CA ALA A 401 -7.18 -8.13 12.27
C ALA A 401 -6.78 -8.82 10.96
N MET A 402 -5.54 -9.25 10.87
CA MET A 402 -4.99 -9.93 9.69
C MET A 402 -4.12 -11.12 10.13
N VAL A 403 -3.86 -12.05 9.23
CA VAL A 403 -2.88 -13.14 9.45
C VAL A 403 -1.47 -12.57 9.38
N GLY A 404 -1.12 -11.89 8.30
CA GLY A 404 0.17 -11.26 8.07
C GLY A 404 0.06 -9.99 7.22
N THR A 405 1.19 -9.31 7.02
CA THR A 405 1.35 -8.20 6.07
C THR A 405 2.18 -8.65 4.86
N HIS A 406 2.43 -7.72 3.94
CA HIS A 406 3.35 -7.90 2.80
C HIS A 406 4.82 -8.14 3.21
N ASP A 407 5.20 -7.80 4.44
CA ASP A 407 6.55 -8.02 5.00
C ASP A 407 6.71 -9.39 5.67
N MET A 408 5.66 -10.19 5.65
CA MET A 408 5.62 -11.49 6.30
C MET A 408 5.44 -12.61 5.28
N PRO A 409 5.94 -13.82 5.58
CA PRO A 409 5.66 -14.97 4.74
C PRO A 409 4.16 -15.23 4.65
N PRO A 410 3.64 -15.60 3.47
CA PRO A 410 2.27 -16.08 3.34
C PRO A 410 2.02 -17.33 4.21
N ALA A 411 0.75 -17.54 4.60
CA ALA A 411 0.35 -18.63 5.48
C ALA A 411 0.80 -20.02 5.00
N ALA A 412 0.79 -20.25 3.69
CA ALA A 412 1.25 -21.52 3.10
C ALA A 412 2.74 -21.77 3.31
N ALA A 413 3.58 -20.73 3.19
CA ALA A 413 5.02 -20.83 3.43
C ALA A 413 5.34 -21.03 4.93
N PHE A 414 4.52 -20.45 5.81
CA PHE A 414 4.65 -20.65 7.25
C PHE A 414 4.37 -22.12 7.64
N LEU A 415 3.36 -22.74 7.05
CA LEU A 415 3.01 -24.15 7.30
C LEU A 415 4.17 -25.11 6.93
N THR A 416 4.91 -24.80 5.87
CA THR A 416 5.98 -25.67 5.35
C THR A 416 7.36 -25.32 5.88
N GLY A 417 7.52 -24.17 6.55
CA GLY A 417 8.82 -23.70 7.05
C GLY A 417 9.71 -23.08 5.97
N GLU A 418 9.20 -22.80 4.78
CA GLU A 418 9.94 -22.20 3.66
C GLU A 418 10.52 -20.84 3.98
N GLN A 419 9.86 -20.07 4.87
CA GLN A 419 10.36 -18.77 5.34
C GLN A 419 11.73 -18.88 6.02
N VAL A 420 12.01 -19.98 6.74
CA VAL A 420 13.32 -20.18 7.38
C VAL A 420 14.37 -20.48 6.31
N THR A 421 14.05 -21.33 5.33
CA THR A 421 14.95 -21.65 4.22
C THR A 421 15.31 -20.38 3.44
N LEU A 422 14.31 -19.59 3.05
CA LEU A 422 14.52 -18.37 2.28
C LEU A 422 15.39 -17.36 3.05
N ARG A 423 15.14 -17.17 4.35
CA ARG A 423 15.98 -16.29 5.18
C ARG A 423 17.41 -16.80 5.35
N ALA A 424 17.60 -18.14 5.38
CA ALA A 424 18.94 -18.74 5.43
C ALA A 424 19.70 -18.49 4.12
N GLU A 425 19.06 -18.71 2.98
CA GLU A 425 19.62 -18.46 1.64
C GLU A 425 20.02 -17.00 1.42
N LEU A 426 19.25 -16.07 1.99
CA LEU A 426 19.52 -14.63 1.92
C LEU A 426 20.49 -14.12 3.01
N GLY A 427 21.00 -15.00 3.88
CA GLY A 427 21.91 -14.60 4.96
C GLY A 427 21.29 -13.73 6.05
N LEU A 428 19.97 -13.80 6.24
CA LEU A 428 19.19 -12.97 7.18
C LEU A 428 19.01 -13.61 8.55
N LEU A 429 19.53 -14.82 8.77
CA LEU A 429 19.45 -15.47 10.08
C LEU A 429 20.54 -14.95 11.02
N THR A 430 20.13 -14.68 12.26
CA THR A 430 21.05 -14.25 13.34
C THR A 430 21.38 -15.37 14.31
N ARG A 431 20.63 -16.49 14.24
CA ARG A 431 20.85 -17.74 14.98
C ARG A 431 21.12 -18.88 14.00
N PRO A 432 21.69 -20.01 14.46
CA PRO A 432 21.84 -21.20 13.63
C PRO A 432 20.51 -21.65 13.01
N GLU A 433 20.54 -22.05 11.73
CA GLU A 433 19.34 -22.46 10.99
C GLU A 433 18.52 -23.54 11.71
N GLY A 434 19.21 -24.50 12.35
CA GLY A 434 18.54 -25.56 13.14
C GLY A 434 17.69 -25.02 14.30
N GLU A 435 18.18 -23.98 14.97
CA GLU A 435 17.45 -23.32 16.05
C GLU A 435 16.24 -22.54 15.53
N GLU A 436 16.40 -21.82 14.42
CA GLU A 436 15.32 -21.10 13.76
C GLU A 436 14.22 -22.04 13.28
N ARG A 437 14.60 -23.20 12.69
CA ARG A 437 13.63 -24.25 12.30
C ARG A 437 12.90 -24.83 13.49
N ALA A 438 13.60 -25.12 14.58
CA ALA A 438 12.95 -25.63 15.79
C ALA A 438 11.97 -24.62 16.38
N ALA A 439 12.34 -23.34 16.42
CA ALA A 439 11.45 -22.27 16.88
C ALA A 439 10.21 -22.13 15.99
N ALA A 440 10.38 -22.12 14.67
CA ALA A 440 9.26 -22.06 13.72
C ALA A 440 8.33 -23.26 13.83
N GLN A 441 8.86 -24.48 14.04
CA GLN A 441 8.07 -25.69 14.26
C GLN A 441 7.28 -25.64 15.56
N ALA A 442 7.88 -25.14 16.65
CA ALA A 442 7.20 -24.97 17.93
C ALA A 442 6.05 -23.94 17.82
N GLU A 443 6.29 -22.85 17.12
CA GLU A 443 5.27 -21.84 16.82
C GLU A 443 4.11 -22.41 16.03
N LEU A 444 4.39 -23.11 14.93
CA LEU A 444 3.38 -23.78 14.11
C LEU A 444 2.57 -24.79 14.92
N ALA A 445 3.24 -25.60 15.74
CA ALA A 445 2.56 -26.57 16.62
C ALA A 445 1.60 -25.87 17.59
N GLY A 446 1.98 -24.72 18.13
CA GLY A 446 1.13 -23.89 19.00
C GLY A 446 -0.13 -23.42 18.27
N TRP A 447 0.00 -22.96 17.02
CA TRP A 447 -1.14 -22.54 16.21
C TRP A 447 -2.03 -23.70 15.78
N LEU A 448 -1.46 -24.84 15.36
CA LEU A 448 -2.25 -26.05 15.03
C LEU A 448 -3.08 -26.52 16.24
N ALA A 449 -2.47 -26.54 17.43
CA ALA A 449 -3.17 -26.88 18.67
C ALA A 449 -4.29 -25.89 19.00
N MET A 450 -4.08 -24.59 18.77
CA MET A 450 -5.09 -23.55 18.97
C MET A 450 -6.25 -23.72 18.00
N LEU A 451 -5.98 -23.91 16.70
CA LEU A 451 -7.00 -24.12 15.67
C LEU A 451 -7.83 -25.38 15.92
N ALA A 452 -7.18 -26.48 16.33
CA ALA A 452 -7.87 -27.72 16.71
C ALA A 452 -8.74 -27.54 17.97
N ARG A 453 -8.26 -26.78 18.95
CA ARG A 453 -9.02 -26.43 20.16
C ARG A 453 -10.25 -25.61 19.85
N GLU A 454 -10.12 -24.68 18.92
CA GLU A 454 -11.23 -23.87 18.44
C GLU A 454 -12.17 -24.65 17.48
N GLY A 455 -11.86 -25.92 17.14
CA GLY A 455 -12.65 -26.73 16.22
C GLY A 455 -12.61 -26.27 14.77
N LEU A 456 -11.54 -25.59 14.38
CA LEU A 456 -11.29 -25.10 13.00
C LEU A 456 -10.45 -26.07 12.19
N LEU A 457 -9.72 -26.97 12.86
CA LEU A 457 -9.01 -28.10 12.27
C LEU A 457 -9.29 -29.38 13.04
N PRO A 458 -9.16 -30.56 12.43
CA PRO A 458 -9.22 -31.82 13.15
C PRO A 458 -8.06 -31.92 14.15
N ARG A 459 -8.25 -32.67 15.23
CA ARG A 459 -7.22 -32.87 16.28
C ARG A 459 -6.05 -33.75 15.83
N ALA A 460 -6.25 -34.53 14.78
CA ALA A 460 -5.22 -35.43 14.23
C ALA A 460 -5.15 -35.27 12.70
N GLY A 461 -3.96 -35.48 12.16
CA GLY A 461 -3.65 -35.29 10.75
C GLY A 461 -3.00 -33.93 10.49
N ALA A 462 -2.19 -33.88 9.44
CA ALA A 462 -1.61 -32.63 8.95
C ALA A 462 -2.63 -31.97 7.99
N PRO A 463 -2.98 -30.68 8.17
CA PRO A 463 -3.86 -30.00 7.24
C PRO A 463 -3.12 -29.72 5.92
N SER A 464 -3.85 -29.65 4.83
CA SER A 464 -3.36 -29.03 3.60
C SER A 464 -3.13 -27.53 3.81
N ALA A 465 -2.33 -26.89 2.95
CA ALA A 465 -2.11 -25.45 3.01
C ALA A 465 -3.42 -24.65 2.90
N GLN A 466 -4.35 -25.09 2.07
CA GLN A 466 -5.66 -24.47 1.91
C GLN A 466 -6.52 -24.58 3.20
N GLU A 467 -6.59 -25.76 3.82
CA GLU A 467 -7.32 -25.95 5.08
C GLU A 467 -6.71 -25.13 6.21
N PHE A 468 -5.38 -25.09 6.29
CA PHE A 468 -4.68 -24.29 7.29
C PHE A 468 -4.97 -22.79 7.11
N THR A 469 -4.85 -22.28 5.89
CA THR A 469 -5.14 -20.88 5.58
C THR A 469 -6.58 -20.53 5.91
N ALA A 470 -7.56 -21.33 5.47
CA ALA A 470 -8.96 -21.09 5.77
C ALA A 470 -9.24 -21.12 7.29
N ALA A 471 -8.59 -22.04 8.03
CA ALA A 471 -8.72 -22.11 9.48
C ALA A 471 -8.15 -20.89 10.21
N LEU A 472 -7.01 -20.32 9.73
CA LEU A 472 -6.45 -19.09 10.29
C LEU A 472 -7.41 -17.90 10.12
N TYR A 473 -7.99 -17.72 8.94
CA TYR A 473 -8.97 -16.67 8.70
C TYR A 473 -10.29 -16.90 9.43
N GLY A 474 -10.76 -18.16 9.53
CA GLY A 474 -11.87 -18.55 10.38
C GLY A 474 -11.63 -18.26 11.86
N PHE A 475 -10.39 -18.39 12.34
CA PHE A 475 -10.02 -17.99 13.70
C PHE A 475 -10.17 -16.48 13.91
N LEU A 476 -9.78 -15.65 12.95
CA LEU A 476 -9.92 -14.20 13.05
C LEU A 476 -11.39 -13.78 13.22
N THR A 477 -12.34 -14.48 12.62
CA THR A 477 -13.78 -14.17 12.79
C THR A 477 -14.28 -14.36 14.22
N ARG A 478 -13.62 -15.18 15.01
CA ARG A 478 -13.95 -15.41 16.42
C ARG A 478 -13.40 -14.33 17.36
N THR A 479 -12.50 -13.49 16.86
CA THR A 479 -12.00 -12.33 17.61
C THR A 479 -13.04 -11.22 17.65
N PRO A 480 -12.98 -10.29 18.61
CA PRO A 480 -13.87 -9.13 18.64
C PRO A 480 -13.49 -8.04 17.62
N ALA A 481 -12.45 -8.22 16.80
CA ALA A 481 -11.99 -7.22 15.82
C ALA A 481 -13.14 -6.74 14.93
N VAL A 482 -13.21 -5.44 14.70
CA VAL A 482 -14.27 -4.84 13.88
C VAL A 482 -14.05 -5.02 12.38
N LEU A 483 -12.80 -5.14 11.94
CA LEU A 483 -12.43 -5.43 10.55
C LEU A 483 -11.51 -6.64 10.47
N ILE A 484 -11.73 -7.47 9.45
CA ILE A 484 -10.86 -8.59 9.12
C ILE A 484 -10.32 -8.40 7.71
N GLY A 485 -8.99 -8.33 7.59
CA GLY A 485 -8.29 -8.23 6.31
C GLY A 485 -7.80 -9.60 5.86
N VAL A 486 -8.25 -10.03 4.70
CA VAL A 486 -7.83 -11.27 4.05
C VAL A 486 -6.75 -10.95 3.02
N SER A 487 -5.53 -11.44 3.23
CA SER A 487 -4.50 -11.36 2.18
C SER A 487 -4.94 -12.17 0.96
N LEU A 488 -5.08 -11.52 -0.19
CA LEU A 488 -5.42 -12.22 -1.42
C LEU A 488 -4.32 -13.21 -1.83
N ALA A 489 -3.06 -12.90 -1.52
CA ALA A 489 -1.93 -13.79 -1.73
C ALA A 489 -2.08 -15.09 -0.91
N ASP A 490 -2.45 -14.99 0.37
CA ASP A 490 -2.75 -16.16 1.20
C ASP A 490 -3.89 -16.98 0.62
N ALA A 491 -4.98 -16.32 0.25
CA ALA A 491 -6.17 -16.98 -0.27
C ALA A 491 -5.92 -17.68 -1.62
N ALA A 492 -5.05 -17.12 -2.46
CA ALA A 492 -4.62 -17.73 -3.72
C ALA A 492 -3.61 -18.87 -3.53
N GLY A 493 -2.98 -18.98 -2.36
CA GLY A 493 -1.95 -19.98 -2.07
C GLY A 493 -0.54 -19.58 -2.48
N GLU A 494 -0.29 -18.28 -2.68
CA GLU A 494 1.07 -17.74 -2.92
C GLU A 494 1.99 -18.10 -1.75
N ARG A 495 3.23 -18.42 -2.04
CA ARG A 495 4.24 -18.88 -1.05
C ARG A 495 5.37 -17.88 -0.86
N ARG A 496 5.56 -16.96 -1.82
CA ARG A 496 6.64 -15.98 -1.81
C ARG A 496 6.16 -14.70 -1.11
N PRO A 497 6.89 -14.17 -0.12
CA PRO A 497 6.59 -12.86 0.44
C PRO A 497 6.73 -11.77 -0.63
N GLN A 498 5.91 -10.74 -0.55
CA GLN A 498 5.97 -9.60 -1.48
C GLN A 498 7.18 -8.71 -1.20
N ASN A 499 7.59 -8.65 0.06
CA ASN A 499 8.78 -7.97 0.52
C ASN A 499 9.53 -8.85 1.52
N MET A 500 10.86 -8.79 1.45
CA MET A 500 11.76 -9.42 2.41
C MET A 500 12.58 -8.34 3.11
N PRO A 501 12.16 -7.92 4.32
CA PRO A 501 12.87 -6.89 5.07
C PRO A 501 14.36 -7.24 5.26
N GLY A 502 15.23 -6.25 5.07
CA GLY A 502 16.68 -6.45 5.13
C GLY A 502 17.34 -6.79 3.81
N THR A 503 16.58 -6.88 2.71
CA THR A 503 17.12 -7.05 1.34
C THR A 503 16.76 -5.84 0.46
N VAL A 504 17.54 -5.63 -0.58
CA VAL A 504 17.31 -4.63 -1.62
C VAL A 504 17.14 -5.32 -2.97
N ASP A 505 18.27 -5.78 -3.57
CA ASP A 505 18.29 -6.46 -4.87
C ASP A 505 18.43 -7.98 -4.74
N GLU A 506 18.76 -8.49 -3.55
CA GLU A 506 18.98 -9.91 -3.28
C GLU A 506 17.69 -10.72 -3.38
N TYR A 507 16.54 -10.06 -3.21
CA TYR A 507 15.21 -10.62 -3.36
C TYR A 507 14.38 -9.73 -4.29
N PRO A 508 13.48 -10.29 -5.12
CA PRO A 508 12.67 -9.51 -6.07
C PRO A 508 11.52 -8.75 -5.39
N ASN A 509 11.86 -7.95 -4.37
CA ASN A 509 10.93 -7.14 -3.58
C ASN A 509 9.97 -6.36 -4.48
N TRP A 510 8.67 -6.41 -4.16
CA TRP A 510 7.60 -5.64 -4.81
C TRP A 510 7.41 -5.95 -6.32
N ARG A 511 8.01 -7.05 -6.82
CA ARG A 511 7.96 -7.43 -8.24
C ARG A 511 7.25 -8.76 -8.49
N ILE A 512 6.78 -9.40 -7.41
CA ILE A 512 6.18 -10.73 -7.48
C ILE A 512 4.72 -10.61 -7.93
N PRO A 513 4.33 -11.27 -9.04
CA PRO A 513 2.94 -11.36 -9.44
C PRO A 513 2.19 -12.34 -8.52
N LEU A 514 0.87 -12.22 -8.46
CA LEU A 514 0.03 -13.18 -7.75
C LEU A 514 0.10 -14.54 -8.45
N THR A 515 0.46 -15.59 -7.70
CA THR A 515 0.43 -16.98 -8.18
C THR A 515 -0.33 -17.89 -7.22
N GLY A 516 -0.74 -19.04 -7.73
CA GLY A 516 -1.31 -20.12 -6.94
C GLY A 516 -0.24 -20.99 -6.28
N ALA A 517 -0.70 -22.00 -5.53
CA ALA A 517 0.18 -22.97 -4.87
C ALA A 517 1.05 -23.79 -5.84
N ASP A 518 0.66 -23.88 -7.10
CA ASP A 518 1.36 -24.53 -8.20
C ASP A 518 2.37 -23.60 -8.92
N GLY A 519 2.49 -22.35 -8.45
CA GLY A 519 3.36 -21.34 -9.07
C GLY A 519 2.82 -20.75 -10.37
N GLN A 520 1.60 -21.13 -10.81
CA GLN A 520 0.98 -20.53 -11.99
C GLN A 520 0.35 -19.18 -11.65
N PRO A 521 0.34 -18.22 -12.60
CA PRO A 521 -0.26 -16.91 -12.38
C PRO A 521 -1.77 -17.06 -12.09
N VAL A 522 -2.24 -16.36 -11.08
CA VAL A 522 -3.66 -16.22 -10.77
C VAL A 522 -4.10 -14.84 -11.25
N LEU A 523 -4.97 -14.82 -12.25
CA LEU A 523 -5.51 -13.57 -12.79
C LEU A 523 -6.82 -13.21 -12.09
N LEU A 524 -7.13 -11.93 -12.07
CA LEU A 524 -8.39 -11.41 -11.53
C LEU A 524 -9.61 -12.12 -12.13
N ASP A 525 -9.58 -12.37 -13.44
CA ASP A 525 -10.61 -13.10 -14.17
C ASP A 525 -10.85 -14.54 -13.65
N ASP A 526 -9.87 -15.14 -13.00
CA ASP A 526 -9.93 -16.52 -12.53
C ASP A 526 -10.36 -16.62 -11.05
N LEU A 527 -10.33 -15.51 -10.29
CA LEU A 527 -10.67 -15.47 -8.86
C LEU A 527 -12.08 -16.01 -8.56
N PRO A 528 -13.12 -15.72 -9.36
CA PRO A 528 -14.47 -16.22 -9.11
C PRO A 528 -14.60 -17.76 -9.12
N ALA A 529 -13.64 -18.46 -9.73
CA ALA A 529 -13.59 -19.93 -9.77
C ALA A 529 -12.44 -20.51 -8.93
N HIS A 530 -11.65 -19.67 -8.25
CA HIS A 530 -10.46 -20.10 -7.53
C HIS A 530 -10.81 -20.72 -6.17
N ALA A 531 -10.67 -22.03 -6.03
CA ALA A 531 -11.11 -22.80 -4.88
C ALA A 531 -10.55 -22.27 -3.54
N GLY A 532 -9.26 -21.91 -3.48
CA GLY A 532 -8.62 -21.36 -2.28
C GLY A 532 -9.21 -20.03 -1.85
N VAL A 533 -9.42 -19.12 -2.81
CA VAL A 533 -10.00 -17.81 -2.54
C VAL A 533 -11.45 -17.95 -2.03
N LEU A 534 -12.24 -18.78 -2.67
CA LEU A 534 -13.63 -19.04 -2.26
C LEU A 534 -13.71 -19.69 -0.88
N ALA A 535 -12.82 -20.67 -0.57
CA ALA A 535 -12.79 -21.32 0.73
C ALA A 535 -12.47 -20.33 1.87
N VAL A 536 -11.49 -19.44 1.67
CA VAL A 536 -11.15 -18.41 2.65
C VAL A 536 -12.28 -17.38 2.80
N ALA A 537 -12.85 -16.91 1.69
CA ALA A 537 -13.98 -15.98 1.72
C ALA A 537 -15.18 -16.57 2.47
N GLN A 538 -15.50 -17.84 2.22
CA GLN A 538 -16.59 -18.56 2.92
C GLN A 538 -16.29 -18.71 4.42
N ALA A 539 -15.05 -19.04 4.80
CA ALA A 539 -14.66 -19.16 6.20
C ALA A 539 -14.82 -17.84 6.97
N VAL A 540 -14.59 -16.69 6.28
CA VAL A 540 -14.71 -15.36 6.89
C VAL A 540 -16.15 -14.88 6.88
N SER A 541 -16.87 -14.94 5.78
CA SER A 541 -18.27 -14.47 5.69
C SER A 541 -19.19 -15.26 6.61
N GLY A 542 -19.12 -16.60 6.58
CA GLY A 542 -19.91 -17.46 7.45
C GLY A 542 -19.61 -17.29 8.94
N GLY A 543 -18.37 -16.92 9.31
CA GLY A 543 -18.00 -16.65 10.70
C GLY A 543 -18.39 -15.26 11.22
N LEU A 544 -18.78 -14.33 10.33
CA LEU A 544 -19.24 -12.97 10.68
C LEU A 544 -20.76 -12.83 10.67
N GLU A 545 -21.49 -13.77 10.08
CA GLU A 545 -22.95 -13.78 10.17
C GLU A 545 -23.39 -13.84 11.63
N PRO A 546 -24.44 -13.10 12.04
CA PRO A 546 -25.02 -13.28 13.37
C PRO A 546 -25.46 -14.74 13.46
N SER A 547 -24.93 -15.50 14.45
CA SER A 547 -25.50 -16.80 14.76
C SER A 547 -27.02 -16.62 14.92
N ALA A 548 -27.79 -17.26 14.06
CA ALA A 548 -29.22 -17.34 14.26
C ALA A 548 -29.44 -18.04 15.62
N VAL A 549 -29.76 -17.24 16.65
CA VAL A 549 -30.13 -17.70 17.98
C VAL A 549 -31.62 -17.89 18.01
#